data_99ae1176d24c4bff04c1e1c67ed81a48
#
_entry.id   99ae1176d24c4bff04c1e1c67ed81a48
#
_cell.length_a   1.000
_cell.length_b   1.000
_cell.length_c   1.000
_cell.angle_alpha   90.00
_cell.angle_beta   90.00
_cell.angle_gamma   90.00
#
_symmetry.space_group_name_H-M   'P 1'
#
loop_
_entity.id
_entity.type
_entity.pdbx_description
1 polymer ?
#
loop_
_entity_poly.entity_id
_entity_poly.type
_entity_poly.pdbx_seq_one_letter_code
_entity_poly.pdbx_strand_id
1 'polypeptide(L)'
;MADSATWRNILSVEDFRKLSNVRSLISIALQSQYSHSERYRQLGLLFNAELDASPQLDAFFNFILSPETASGVWLDWWGKRVGVNRNLVIDGQDTRLDDEFFRFLIFYRAVVNVSNSTAEIINSLLTRLIGLPAFVTDYQDMTITIRIVGDPSAVQIAILQNYGLLNRPAGVLANVETVVPNNLVFGFFGSNLLPFNQGVFNPSKVIEI
;
A
#
# COMPACT_ATOMS: atom_id res chain seq x y z
N MET A 1 -32.55 -14.41 18.75
CA MET A 1 -31.19 -14.33 18.21
C MET A 1 -31.32 -14.12 16.71
N ALA A 2 -31.22 -12.89 16.23
CA ALA A 2 -31.29 -12.57 14.81
C ALA A 2 -29.92 -12.90 14.21
N ASP A 3 -29.94 -13.69 13.19
CA ASP A 3 -28.80 -14.27 12.48
C ASP A 3 -27.91 -13.15 11.92
N SER A 4 -26.66 -13.06 12.39
CA SER A 4 -25.66 -12.06 11.96
C SER A 4 -25.19 -12.25 10.51
N ALA A 5 -25.75 -13.21 9.80
CA ALA A 5 -25.45 -13.52 8.40
C ALA A 5 -26.29 -12.73 7.39
N THR A 6 -27.39 -12.10 7.82
CA THR A 6 -28.39 -11.52 6.90
C THR A 6 -27.93 -10.22 6.24
N TRP A 7 -27.01 -9.47 6.81
CA TRP A 7 -26.56 -8.21 6.21
C TRP A 7 -25.27 -8.33 5.39
N ARG A 8 -24.64 -9.52 5.34
CA ARG A 8 -23.57 -9.84 4.39
C ARG A 8 -24.06 -10.12 2.97
N ASN A 9 -25.35 -10.34 2.79
CA ASN A 9 -26.01 -10.49 1.49
C ASN A 9 -26.50 -9.17 0.91
N ILE A 10 -26.09 -8.03 1.47
CA ILE A 10 -26.46 -6.73 0.94
C ILE A 10 -25.61 -6.48 -0.31
N LEU A 11 -26.26 -6.75 -1.44
CA LEU A 11 -25.96 -6.23 -2.76
C LEU A 11 -24.47 -6.34 -3.18
N SER A 12 -24.18 -7.32 -3.98
CA SER A 12 -22.93 -7.38 -4.73
C SER A 12 -22.79 -6.13 -5.59
N VAL A 13 -21.57 -5.77 -5.98
CA VAL A 13 -21.33 -4.67 -6.93
C VAL A 13 -22.15 -4.85 -8.22
N GLU A 14 -22.44 -6.10 -8.61
CA GLU A 14 -23.32 -6.42 -9.74
C GLU A 14 -24.78 -6.09 -9.46
N ASP A 15 -25.25 -6.25 -8.23
CA ASP A 15 -26.61 -5.89 -7.86
C ASP A 15 -26.79 -4.37 -7.83
N PHE A 16 -25.79 -3.62 -7.38
CA PHE A 16 -25.77 -2.17 -7.53
C PHE A 16 -25.76 -1.72 -8.98
N ARG A 17 -24.98 -2.39 -9.86
CA ARG A 17 -25.00 -2.12 -11.30
C ARG A 17 -26.36 -2.42 -11.95
N LYS A 18 -27.06 -3.45 -11.48
CA LYS A 18 -28.42 -3.75 -11.93
C LYS A 18 -29.44 -2.73 -11.47
N LEU A 19 -29.32 -2.22 -10.24
CA LEU A 19 -30.17 -1.16 -9.70
C LEU A 19 -29.90 0.20 -10.34
N SER A 20 -28.68 0.46 -10.81
CA SER A 20 -28.28 1.70 -11.51
C SER A 20 -28.72 1.77 -12.97
N ASN A 21 -29.34 0.72 -13.50
CA ASN A 21 -29.84 0.75 -14.88
C ASN A 21 -31.16 1.54 -14.96
N VAL A 22 -31.03 2.86 -15.03
CA VAL A 22 -32.15 3.83 -15.05
C VAL A 22 -33.12 3.53 -16.20
N ARG A 23 -32.64 2.94 -17.32
CA ARG A 23 -33.51 2.50 -18.41
C ARG A 23 -34.54 1.46 -17.98
N SER A 24 -34.18 0.53 -17.11
CA SER A 24 -35.12 -0.45 -16.58
C SER A 24 -36.11 0.18 -15.60
N LEU A 25 -35.64 1.16 -14.78
CA LEU A 25 -36.48 1.89 -13.84
C LEU A 25 -37.51 2.77 -14.55
N ILE A 26 -37.15 3.45 -15.64
CA ILE A 26 -38.10 4.25 -16.42
C ILE A 26 -39.20 3.37 -17.00
N SER A 27 -38.87 2.18 -17.50
CA SER A 27 -39.87 1.26 -18.07
C SER A 27 -40.85 0.73 -17.00
N ILE A 28 -40.41 0.57 -15.76
CA ILE A 28 -41.23 0.14 -14.62
C ILE A 28 -42.06 1.31 -14.04
N ALA A 29 -41.49 2.52 -14.02
CA ALA A 29 -42.12 3.70 -13.47
C ALA A 29 -43.23 4.27 -14.36
N LEU A 30 -43.20 4.01 -15.68
CA LEU A 30 -44.25 4.41 -16.59
C LEU A 30 -45.56 3.66 -16.27
N GLN A 31 -46.60 4.44 -15.97
CA GLN A 31 -47.94 3.86 -15.74
C GLN A 31 -48.36 3.06 -17.00
N SER A 32 -49.04 1.94 -16.78
CA SER A 32 -49.45 1.00 -17.85
C SER A 32 -50.24 1.64 -19.00
N GLN A 33 -51.01 2.69 -18.68
CA GLN A 33 -51.78 3.45 -19.69
C GLN A 33 -50.91 4.21 -20.70
N TYR A 34 -49.67 4.55 -20.33
CA TYR A 34 -48.71 5.27 -21.18
C TYR A 34 -47.58 4.38 -21.71
N SER A 35 -47.58 3.10 -21.38
CA SER A 35 -46.52 2.18 -21.76
C SER A 35 -46.33 2.02 -23.27
N HIS A 36 -47.38 2.21 -24.04
CA HIS A 36 -47.35 2.14 -25.52
C HIS A 36 -47.06 3.49 -26.22
N SER A 37 -46.95 4.59 -25.46
CA SER A 37 -46.66 5.91 -26.02
C SER A 37 -45.15 6.07 -26.23
N GLU A 38 -44.71 6.02 -27.49
CA GLU A 38 -43.32 6.21 -27.86
C GLU A 38 -42.80 7.59 -27.45
N ARG A 39 -43.60 8.64 -27.56
CA ARG A 39 -43.23 9.99 -27.13
C ARG A 39 -42.97 10.08 -25.64
N TYR A 40 -43.76 9.40 -24.78
CA TYR A 40 -43.54 9.36 -23.35
C TYR A 40 -42.27 8.59 -22.98
N ARG A 41 -42.00 7.48 -23.68
CA ARG A 41 -40.76 6.72 -23.50
C ARG A 41 -39.54 7.54 -23.90
N GLN A 42 -39.60 8.26 -25.03
CA GLN A 42 -38.53 9.14 -25.49
C GLN A 42 -38.28 10.28 -24.50
N LEU A 43 -39.33 10.89 -23.92
CA LEU A 43 -39.19 11.89 -22.86
C LEU A 43 -38.47 11.33 -21.65
N GLY A 44 -38.85 10.14 -21.19
CA GLY A 44 -38.15 9.46 -20.09
C GLY A 44 -36.68 9.17 -20.39
N LEU A 45 -36.38 8.78 -21.64
CA LEU A 45 -35.00 8.52 -22.07
C LEU A 45 -34.12 9.78 -22.17
N LEU A 46 -34.73 10.95 -22.47
CA LEU A 46 -33.99 12.22 -22.45
C LEU A 46 -33.46 12.58 -21.07
N PHE A 47 -34.22 12.27 -20.03
CA PHE A 47 -33.76 12.47 -18.64
C PHE A 47 -32.76 11.40 -18.18
N ASN A 48 -32.67 10.27 -18.89
CA ASN A 48 -31.80 9.17 -18.50
C ASN A 48 -30.33 9.58 -18.44
N ALA A 49 -29.87 10.39 -19.40
CA ALA A 49 -28.49 10.84 -19.47
C ALA A 49 -28.10 11.73 -18.27
N GLU A 50 -29.06 12.50 -17.74
CA GLU A 50 -28.85 13.39 -16.59
C GLU A 50 -29.06 12.67 -15.24
N LEU A 51 -29.93 11.64 -15.22
CA LEU A 51 -30.26 10.91 -14.00
C LEU A 51 -29.40 9.64 -13.81
N ASP A 52 -28.70 9.20 -14.84
CA ASP A 52 -27.84 8.01 -14.78
C ASP A 52 -26.52 8.34 -14.07
N ALA A 53 -26.47 8.02 -12.78
CA ALA A 53 -25.24 8.15 -11.97
C ALA A 53 -24.25 6.99 -12.15
N SER A 54 -24.54 6.00 -13.00
CA SER A 54 -23.68 4.82 -13.16
C SER A 54 -22.25 5.16 -13.56
N PRO A 55 -21.97 6.11 -14.51
CA PRO A 55 -20.61 6.46 -14.86
C PRO A 55 -19.83 7.11 -13.70
N GLN A 56 -20.51 7.95 -12.91
CA GLN A 56 -19.92 8.59 -11.75
C GLN A 56 -19.64 7.57 -10.63
N LEU A 57 -20.54 6.61 -10.43
CA LEU A 57 -20.35 5.51 -9.47
C LEU A 57 -19.20 4.59 -9.90
N ASP A 58 -19.12 4.22 -11.16
CA ASP A 58 -18.01 3.42 -11.70
C ASP A 58 -16.67 4.17 -11.54
N ALA A 59 -16.65 5.47 -11.81
CA ALA A 59 -15.47 6.30 -11.58
C ALA A 59 -15.10 6.35 -10.09
N PHE A 60 -16.09 6.50 -9.20
CA PHE A 60 -15.87 6.48 -7.76
C PHE A 60 -15.27 5.16 -7.27
N PHE A 61 -15.83 4.03 -7.69
CA PHE A 61 -15.31 2.71 -7.31
C PHE A 61 -13.91 2.45 -7.85
N ASN A 62 -13.65 2.82 -9.11
CA ASN A 62 -12.38 2.53 -9.76
C ASN A 62 -11.26 3.50 -9.37
N PHE A 63 -11.55 4.78 -9.15
CA PHE A 63 -10.51 5.79 -8.92
C PHE A 63 -10.39 6.23 -7.46
N ILE A 64 -11.40 6.01 -6.62
CA ILE A 64 -11.39 6.48 -5.24
C ILE A 64 -11.27 5.32 -4.27
N LEU A 65 -12.10 4.30 -4.40
CA LEU A 65 -12.14 3.19 -3.45
C LEU A 65 -11.07 2.12 -3.68
N SER A 66 -10.51 2.02 -4.87
CA SER A 66 -9.43 1.07 -5.13
C SER A 66 -8.06 1.75 -4.97
N PRO A 67 -7.25 1.36 -3.99
CA PRO A 67 -5.88 1.90 -3.85
C PRO A 67 -4.97 1.52 -5.02
N GLU A 68 -5.31 0.48 -5.79
CA GLU A 68 -4.54 0.03 -6.96
C GLU A 68 -4.63 1.02 -8.11
N THR A 69 -5.78 1.65 -8.29
CA THR A 69 -6.07 2.57 -9.40
C THR A 69 -6.18 4.03 -8.99
N ALA A 70 -6.30 4.29 -7.67
CA ALA A 70 -6.35 5.63 -7.13
C ALA A 70 -5.12 6.45 -7.51
N SER A 71 -5.29 7.75 -7.78
CA SER A 71 -4.22 8.67 -8.13
C SER A 71 -4.36 10.02 -7.41
N GLY A 72 -3.25 10.76 -7.30
CA GLY A 72 -3.23 12.10 -6.74
C GLY A 72 -3.78 12.17 -5.31
N VAL A 73 -4.79 13.03 -5.09
CA VAL A 73 -5.39 13.30 -3.78
C VAL A 73 -6.05 12.06 -3.15
N TRP A 74 -6.62 11.17 -3.97
CA TRP A 74 -7.28 9.96 -3.49
C TRP A 74 -6.26 8.95 -2.96
N LEU A 75 -5.10 8.89 -3.58
CA LEU A 75 -3.99 8.09 -3.08
C LEU A 75 -3.44 8.68 -1.77
N ASP A 76 -3.39 10.01 -1.64
CA ASP A 76 -2.99 10.68 -0.40
C ASP A 76 -3.97 10.38 0.75
N TRP A 77 -5.27 10.26 0.44
CA TRP A 77 -6.28 9.88 1.42
C TRP A 77 -6.07 8.44 1.93
N TRP A 78 -5.73 7.49 1.03
CA TRP A 78 -5.34 6.14 1.42
C TRP A 78 -4.08 6.13 2.27
N GLY A 79 -3.07 6.91 1.90
CA GLY A 79 -1.84 7.06 2.67
C GLY A 79 -2.08 7.50 4.11
N LYS A 80 -2.92 8.50 4.32
CA LYS A 80 -3.31 8.97 5.66
C LYS A 80 -3.98 7.88 6.50
N ARG A 81 -4.79 7.01 5.90
CA ARG A 81 -5.44 5.91 6.62
C ARG A 81 -4.47 4.83 7.09
N VAL A 82 -3.45 4.58 6.29
CA VAL A 82 -2.42 3.59 6.60
C VAL A 82 -1.32 4.17 7.48
N GLY A 83 -1.21 5.49 7.58
CA GLY A 83 -0.23 6.22 8.37
C GLY A 83 1.04 6.56 7.59
N VAL A 84 0.91 6.88 6.30
CA VAL A 84 2.03 7.28 5.43
C VAL A 84 1.70 8.60 4.73
N ASN A 85 2.67 9.51 4.68
CA ASN A 85 2.56 10.75 3.96
C ASN A 85 3.36 10.70 2.65
N ARG A 86 2.88 11.41 1.62
CA ARG A 86 3.58 11.51 0.35
C ARG A 86 4.83 12.38 0.41
N ASN A 87 4.84 13.39 1.28
CA ASN A 87 5.96 14.31 1.40
C ASN A 87 6.99 13.75 2.39
N LEU A 88 8.21 13.64 1.93
CA LEU A 88 9.40 13.22 2.70
C LEU A 88 10.35 14.39 2.86
N VAL A 89 10.93 14.51 4.02
CA VAL A 89 12.07 15.41 4.24
C VAL A 89 13.35 14.61 3.98
N ILE A 90 14.06 14.95 2.92
CA ILE A 90 15.35 14.36 2.56
C ILE A 90 16.39 15.48 2.64
N ASP A 91 17.41 15.32 3.48
CA ASP A 91 18.45 16.32 3.67
C ASP A 91 17.91 17.74 3.94
N GLY A 92 16.80 17.83 4.67
CA GLY A 92 16.15 19.11 5.00
C GLY A 92 15.31 19.73 3.88
N GLN A 93 15.11 19.02 2.76
CA GLN A 93 14.24 19.44 1.67
C GLN A 93 12.98 18.58 1.57
N ASP A 94 11.83 19.23 1.40
CA ASP A 94 10.57 18.55 1.16
C ASP A 94 10.56 17.94 -0.25
N THR A 95 10.60 16.63 -0.32
CA THR A 95 10.51 15.87 -1.57
C THR A 95 9.17 15.16 -1.64
N ARG A 96 8.44 15.36 -2.74
CA ARG A 96 7.16 14.68 -2.98
C ARG A 96 7.37 13.42 -3.78
N LEU A 97 6.87 12.28 -3.26
CA LEU A 97 6.90 10.99 -3.94
C LEU A 97 5.90 10.97 -5.11
N ASP A 98 6.26 10.27 -6.19
CA ASP A 98 5.37 10.00 -7.30
C ASP A 98 4.26 8.99 -6.92
N ASP A 99 3.22 8.87 -7.74
CA ASP A 99 2.06 8.04 -7.42
C ASP A 99 2.40 6.54 -7.37
N GLU A 100 3.30 6.07 -8.23
CA GLU A 100 3.67 4.66 -8.31
C GLU A 100 4.42 4.22 -7.06
N PHE A 101 5.45 4.96 -6.69
CA PHE A 101 6.24 4.66 -5.51
C PHE A 101 5.43 4.86 -4.22
N PHE A 102 4.59 5.91 -4.16
CA PHE A 102 3.73 6.14 -3.00
C PHE A 102 2.68 5.04 -2.82
N ARG A 103 2.11 4.51 -3.91
CA ARG A 103 1.22 3.35 -3.88
C ARG A 103 1.92 2.12 -3.32
N PHE A 104 3.14 1.83 -3.79
CA PHE A 104 3.95 0.75 -3.24
C PHE A 104 4.16 0.91 -1.73
N LEU A 105 4.46 2.12 -1.27
CA LEU A 105 4.68 2.44 0.14
C LEU A 105 3.41 2.24 1.00
N ILE A 106 2.23 2.59 0.47
CA ILE A 106 0.94 2.35 1.12
C ILE A 106 0.71 0.85 1.33
N PHE A 107 0.89 0.04 0.28
CA PHE A 107 0.73 -1.41 0.40
C PHE A 107 1.76 -2.03 1.35
N TYR A 108 3.00 -1.59 1.26
CA TYR A 108 4.04 -2.03 2.17
C TYR A 108 3.66 -1.75 3.63
N ARG A 109 3.24 -0.52 3.95
CA ARG A 109 2.81 -0.13 5.30
C ARG A 109 1.58 -0.91 5.76
N ALA A 110 0.63 -1.18 4.88
CA ALA A 110 -0.53 -1.99 5.20
C ALA A 110 -0.12 -3.42 5.63
N VAL A 111 0.83 -4.02 4.92
CA VAL A 111 1.40 -5.33 5.29
C VAL A 111 2.14 -5.26 6.62
N VAL A 112 2.96 -4.23 6.85
CA VAL A 112 3.67 -4.03 8.14
C VAL A 112 2.67 -3.93 9.30
N ASN A 113 1.56 -3.20 9.11
CA ASN A 113 0.55 -3.01 10.17
C ASN A 113 -0.17 -4.32 10.57
N VAL A 114 -0.22 -5.31 9.70
CA VAL A 114 -0.90 -6.60 9.92
C VAL A 114 0.08 -7.74 10.23
N SER A 115 1.35 -7.57 9.87
CA SER A 115 2.36 -8.62 10.01
C SER A 115 2.83 -8.79 11.45
N ASN A 116 3.26 -10.01 11.77
CA ASN A 116 3.99 -10.30 13.01
C ASN A 116 5.44 -9.80 12.88
N SER A 117 6.02 -9.30 13.99
CA SER A 117 7.40 -8.82 14.03
C SER A 117 8.41 -9.96 14.23
N THR A 118 8.33 -11.01 13.41
CA THR A 118 9.34 -12.07 13.40
C THR A 118 10.53 -11.69 12.52
N ALA A 119 11.73 -12.17 12.83
CA ALA A 119 12.94 -11.85 12.07
C ALA A 119 12.82 -12.20 10.57
N GLU A 120 12.17 -13.32 10.24
CA GLU A 120 11.93 -13.74 8.87
C GLU A 120 11.05 -12.75 8.10
N ILE A 121 9.96 -12.28 8.71
CA ILE A 121 9.05 -11.31 8.11
C ILE A 121 9.73 -9.96 7.97
N ILE A 122 10.48 -9.51 9.00
CA ILE A 122 11.23 -8.25 8.92
C ILE A 122 12.23 -8.31 7.77
N ASN A 123 13.00 -9.39 7.65
CA ASN A 123 13.97 -9.57 6.57
C ASN A 123 13.32 -9.53 5.18
N SER A 124 12.21 -10.26 5.00
CA SER A 124 11.51 -10.31 3.72
C SER A 124 10.90 -8.96 3.33
N LEU A 125 10.30 -8.26 4.28
CA LEU A 125 9.70 -6.96 4.08
C LEU A 125 10.75 -5.88 3.76
N LEU A 126 11.85 -5.85 4.49
CA LEU A 126 12.93 -4.90 4.25
C LEU A 126 13.63 -5.14 2.92
N THR A 127 13.92 -6.40 2.59
CA THR A 127 14.49 -6.75 1.28
C THR A 127 13.56 -6.30 0.14
N ARG A 128 12.25 -6.42 0.32
CA ARG A 128 11.26 -5.98 -0.68
C ARG A 128 11.14 -4.46 -0.77
N LEU A 129 11.26 -3.75 0.35
CA LEU A 129 11.20 -2.28 0.39
C LEU A 129 12.44 -1.65 -0.25
N ILE A 130 13.62 -2.14 0.15
CA ILE A 130 14.90 -1.52 -0.20
C ILE A 130 15.43 -2.11 -1.53
N GLY A 131 15.02 -3.33 -1.89
CA GLY A 131 15.58 -4.05 -3.02
C GLY A 131 16.99 -4.59 -2.78
N LEU A 132 17.52 -4.45 -1.56
CA LEU A 132 18.81 -4.94 -1.13
C LEU A 132 18.63 -6.03 -0.07
N PRO A 133 19.53 -7.02 0.01
CA PRO A 133 19.49 -8.02 1.06
C PRO A 133 19.56 -7.36 2.45
N ALA A 134 18.61 -7.68 3.31
CA ALA A 134 18.56 -7.20 4.68
C ALA A 134 18.36 -8.37 5.65
N PHE A 135 19.03 -8.33 6.79
CA PHE A 135 18.88 -9.34 7.83
C PHE A 135 18.91 -8.73 9.21
N VAL A 136 18.13 -9.32 10.11
CA VAL A 136 18.00 -8.88 11.50
C VAL A 136 18.85 -9.78 12.40
N THR A 137 19.59 -9.18 13.29
CA THR A 137 20.28 -9.85 14.39
C THR A 137 19.64 -9.42 15.69
N ASP A 138 19.17 -10.39 16.49
CA ASP A 138 18.62 -10.19 17.81
C ASP A 138 19.70 -10.54 18.86
N TYR A 139 20.01 -9.58 19.71
CA TYR A 139 20.99 -9.76 20.80
C TYR A 139 20.36 -10.19 22.14
N GLN A 140 19.02 -10.35 22.18
CA GLN A 140 18.28 -10.76 23.38
C GLN A 140 18.39 -9.79 24.58
N ASP A 141 18.71 -8.54 24.28
CA ASP A 141 18.85 -7.43 25.23
C ASP A 141 17.85 -6.31 25.00
N MET A 142 16.71 -6.61 24.38
CA MET A 142 15.71 -5.67 23.90
C MET A 142 16.22 -4.74 22.79
N THR A 143 17.28 -5.14 22.11
CA THR A 143 17.79 -4.47 20.91
C THR A 143 17.88 -5.41 19.73
N ILE A 144 17.53 -4.92 18.55
CA ILE A 144 17.72 -5.61 17.28
C ILE A 144 18.58 -4.73 16.37
N THR A 145 19.49 -5.36 15.63
CA THR A 145 20.27 -4.68 14.61
C THR A 145 19.88 -5.20 13.24
N ILE A 146 19.43 -4.29 12.38
CA ILE A 146 19.07 -4.54 10.99
C ILE A 146 20.28 -4.20 10.13
N ARG A 147 20.81 -5.19 9.43
CA ARG A 147 21.94 -5.02 8.52
C ARG A 147 21.47 -5.06 7.08
N ILE A 148 21.73 -3.99 6.35
CA ILE A 148 21.41 -3.85 4.92
C ILE A 148 22.72 -4.03 4.15
N VAL A 149 22.74 -5.01 3.25
CA VAL A 149 23.93 -5.28 2.44
C VAL A 149 23.88 -4.46 1.17
N GLY A 150 24.65 -3.40 1.10
CA GLY A 150 24.71 -2.46 -0.03
C GLY A 150 24.69 -1.02 0.42
N ASP A 151 24.51 -0.13 -0.55
CA ASP A 151 24.40 1.32 -0.34
C ASP A 151 22.96 1.77 -0.66
N PRO A 152 22.10 1.89 0.37
CA PRO A 152 20.74 2.35 0.17
C PRO A 152 20.73 3.83 -0.23
N SER A 153 19.84 4.22 -1.14
CA SER A 153 19.69 5.60 -1.57
C SER A 153 19.20 6.50 -0.41
N ALA A 154 19.46 7.81 -0.50
CA ALA A 154 18.99 8.77 0.50
C ALA A 154 17.47 8.73 0.69
N VAL A 155 16.71 8.46 -0.38
CA VAL A 155 15.25 8.28 -0.31
C VAL A 155 14.88 7.04 0.53
N GLN A 156 15.56 5.93 0.35
CA GLN A 156 15.30 4.69 1.10
C GLN A 156 15.63 4.87 2.60
N ILE A 157 16.74 5.56 2.91
CA ILE A 157 17.10 5.91 4.28
C ILE A 157 16.04 6.81 4.91
N ALA A 158 15.62 7.87 4.21
CA ALA A 158 14.60 8.80 4.69
C ALA A 158 13.23 8.10 4.93
N ILE A 159 12.89 7.12 4.12
CA ILE A 159 11.68 6.30 4.31
C ILE A 159 11.79 5.49 5.60
N LEU A 160 12.90 4.84 5.83
CA LEU A 160 13.12 4.05 7.06
C LEU A 160 13.06 4.93 8.31
N GLN A 161 13.61 6.14 8.25
CA GLN A 161 13.62 7.07 9.37
C GLN A 161 12.25 7.70 9.65
N ASN A 162 11.54 8.15 8.61
CA ASN A 162 10.34 8.98 8.77
C ASN A 162 9.06 8.19 9.03
N TYR A 163 8.95 6.95 8.55
CA TYR A 163 7.67 6.23 8.61
C TYR A 163 7.58 5.14 9.65
N GLY A 164 8.64 4.90 10.43
CA GLY A 164 8.65 3.77 11.35
C GLY A 164 8.29 2.46 10.63
N LEU A 165 8.74 2.34 9.37
CA LEU A 165 8.47 1.18 8.51
C LEU A 165 9.26 -0.04 8.91
N LEU A 166 10.13 0.12 9.90
CA LEU A 166 10.73 -1.00 10.60
C LEU A 166 9.64 -1.70 11.41
N ASN A 167 9.24 -2.87 10.95
CA ASN A 167 8.33 -3.74 11.69
C ASN A 167 9.09 -4.28 12.91
N ARG A 168 9.11 -3.52 14.02
CA ARG A 168 9.78 -3.89 15.27
C ARG A 168 8.76 -4.22 16.35
N PRO A 169 9.04 -5.18 17.23
CA PRO A 169 8.22 -5.41 18.41
C PRO A 169 8.17 -4.16 19.30
N ALA A 170 7.06 -3.97 20.01
CA ALA A 170 6.92 -2.87 20.95
C ALA A 170 7.97 -2.98 22.08
N GLY A 171 8.65 -1.87 22.37
CA GLY A 171 9.68 -1.82 23.42
C GLY A 171 11.07 -2.30 23.00
N VAL A 172 11.25 -2.74 21.76
CA VAL A 172 12.56 -3.14 21.22
C VAL A 172 13.19 -1.98 20.46
N LEU A 173 14.44 -1.66 20.78
CA LEU A 173 15.23 -0.67 20.02
C LEU A 173 15.73 -1.31 18.73
N ALA A 174 15.52 -0.65 17.61
CA ALA A 174 16.04 -1.09 16.33
C ALA A 174 17.16 -0.17 15.87
N ASN A 175 18.34 -0.73 15.64
CA ASN A 175 19.48 -0.06 15.05
C ASN A 175 19.57 -0.49 13.58
N VAL A 176 19.96 0.43 12.69
CA VAL A 176 20.19 0.10 11.27
C VAL A 176 21.65 0.34 10.93
N GLU A 177 22.27 -0.69 10.39
CA GLU A 177 23.65 -0.65 9.92
C GLU A 177 23.68 -0.96 8.42
N THR A 178 24.43 -0.20 7.67
CA THR A 178 24.74 -0.56 6.27
C THR A 178 26.07 -1.28 6.20
N VAL A 179 26.04 -2.44 5.59
CA VAL A 179 27.24 -3.20 5.26
C VAL A 179 27.53 -2.90 3.79
N VAL A 180 28.41 -1.94 3.54
CA VAL A 180 28.88 -1.73 2.17
C VAL A 180 29.72 -2.96 1.81
N PRO A 181 29.40 -3.67 0.73
CA PRO A 181 30.21 -4.79 0.27
C PRO A 181 31.56 -4.24 -0.23
N ASN A 182 32.45 -3.93 0.67
CA ASN A 182 33.85 -3.89 0.34
C ASN A 182 34.19 -5.33 -0.07
N ASN A 183 35.00 -5.49 -1.10
CA ASN A 183 35.48 -6.79 -1.58
C ASN A 183 36.17 -7.67 -0.49
N LEU A 184 36.07 -7.27 0.74
CA LEU A 184 36.70 -7.86 1.91
C LEU A 184 35.72 -8.34 2.99
N VAL A 185 34.38 -8.12 2.85
CA VAL A 185 33.43 -8.51 3.91
C VAL A 185 32.99 -9.96 3.70
N PHE A 186 33.03 -10.74 4.78
CA PHE A 186 32.55 -12.13 4.78
C PHE A 186 31.03 -12.20 4.78
N GLY A 187 30.48 -13.18 4.04
CA GLY A 187 29.06 -13.51 4.10
C GLY A 187 28.80 -14.99 3.78
N PHE A 188 27.62 -15.45 4.21
CA PHE A 188 27.16 -16.78 3.86
C PHE A 188 26.60 -16.85 2.45
N PHE A 189 26.41 -18.09 1.96
CA PHE A 189 25.87 -18.34 0.63
C PHE A 189 24.56 -17.55 0.40
N GLY A 190 24.49 -16.84 -0.72
CA GLY A 190 23.35 -16.00 -1.09
C GLY A 190 23.44 -14.53 -0.65
N SER A 191 24.46 -14.12 0.13
CA SER A 191 24.64 -12.73 0.58
C SER A 191 25.39 -11.82 -0.40
N ASN A 192 25.91 -12.33 -1.51
CA ASN A 192 26.81 -11.65 -2.45
C ASN A 192 28.11 -11.09 -1.81
N LEU A 193 28.49 -11.62 -0.66
CA LEU A 193 29.73 -11.30 0.05
C LEU A 193 30.78 -12.40 -0.13
N LEU A 194 32.02 -12.17 0.33
CA LEU A 194 33.10 -13.12 0.16
C LEU A 194 32.91 -14.39 1.02
N PRO A 195 33.31 -15.57 0.49
CA PRO A 195 33.22 -16.83 1.22
C PRO A 195 34.22 -16.91 2.37
N PHE A 196 34.11 -18.00 3.11
CA PHE A 196 35.02 -18.31 4.22
C PHE A 196 36.49 -18.24 3.81
N ASN A 197 37.34 -17.69 4.65
CA ASN A 197 38.77 -17.46 4.42
C ASN A 197 39.15 -16.36 3.40
N GLN A 198 38.18 -15.62 2.86
CA GLN A 198 38.44 -14.50 1.95
C GLN A 198 37.86 -13.17 2.45
N GLY A 199 36.92 -13.22 3.37
CA GLY A 199 36.23 -12.05 3.90
C GLY A 199 36.55 -11.75 5.36
N VAL A 200 36.44 -10.49 5.75
CA VAL A 200 36.63 -9.98 7.11
C VAL A 200 35.27 -9.68 7.75
N PHE A 201 35.11 -9.96 9.05
CA PHE A 201 33.92 -9.62 9.81
C PHE A 201 34.01 -8.14 10.26
N ASN A 202 33.54 -7.21 9.45
CA ASN A 202 33.52 -5.80 9.86
C ASN A 202 32.34 -5.03 9.21
N PRO A 203 31.38 -4.53 10.00
CA PRO A 203 30.36 -3.61 9.50
C PRO A 203 31.00 -2.24 9.25
N SER A 204 30.79 -1.65 8.09
CA SER A 204 31.50 -0.47 7.66
C SER A 204 30.84 0.87 8.01
N LYS A 205 29.55 0.91 8.33
CA LYS A 205 28.86 2.17 8.66
C LYS A 205 27.58 1.94 9.46
N VAL A 206 27.41 2.70 10.55
CA VAL A 206 26.18 2.80 11.34
C VAL A 206 25.36 3.97 10.83
N ILE A 207 24.06 3.77 10.61
CA ILE A 207 23.10 4.84 10.32
C ILE A 207 22.35 5.11 11.62
N GLU A 208 22.46 6.32 12.14
CA GLU A 208 21.65 6.77 13.27
C GLU A 208 20.21 7.02 12.78
N ILE A 209 19.23 6.40 13.44
CA ILE A 209 17.80 6.50 13.12
C ILE A 209 17.06 7.19 14.26
#